data_c4e2e317dda31a44b74411d724faa4bd
#
_entry.id   c4e2e317dda31a44b74411d724faa4bd
#
_cell.length_a   1.000
_cell.length_b   1.000
_cell.length_c   1.000
_cell.angle_alpha   90.00
_cell.angle_beta   90.00
_cell.angle_gamma   90.00
#
_symmetry.space_group_name_H-M   'P 1'
#
loop_
_entity.id
_entity.type
_entity.pdbx_description
1 polymer ?
#
loop_
_entity_poly.entity_id
_entity_poly.type
_entity_poly.pdbx_seq_one_letter_code
_entity_poly.pdbx_strand_id
1 'polypeptide(L)'
;MAQALKIMLAFPPDDEKWLRQSKIAVPRFWEGHGQVPLAGDVLRVGGRQFLVQGRAWEHDGETSVLRVFLSAAHAQSDTVFG
;
A
#
# COMPACT_ATOMS: atom_id res chain seq x y z
N MET A 1 -12.60 24.11 6.25
CA MET A 1 -12.26 23.53 4.95
C MET A 1 -11.45 22.27 5.14
N ALA A 2 -11.91 21.19 4.62
CA ALA A 2 -11.21 19.92 4.79
C ALA A 2 -9.92 19.93 3.97
N GLN A 3 -8.84 19.49 4.60
CA GLN A 3 -7.58 19.30 3.88
C GLN A 3 -7.63 17.99 3.14
N ALA A 4 -7.16 18.00 1.93
CA ALA A 4 -7.07 16.78 1.15
C ALA A 4 -5.91 15.94 1.68
N LEU A 5 -6.18 14.68 1.92
CA LEU A 5 -5.15 13.71 2.27
C LEU A 5 -5.07 12.69 1.16
N LYS A 6 -3.91 12.58 0.56
CA LYS A 6 -3.68 11.61 -0.49
C LYS A 6 -2.83 10.49 0.07
N ILE A 7 -3.29 9.26 -0.07
CA ILE A 7 -2.56 8.10 0.40
C ILE A 7 -2.01 7.36 -0.81
N MET A 8 -0.71 7.13 -0.81
CA MET A 8 -0.02 6.48 -1.92
C MET A 8 0.67 5.23 -1.43
N LEU A 9 0.49 4.14 -2.15
CA LEU A 9 1.17 2.89 -1.85
C LEU A 9 2.39 2.77 -2.74
N ALA A 10 3.55 2.60 -2.12
CA ALA A 10 4.82 2.48 -2.84
C ALA A 10 5.20 1.00 -2.88
N PHE A 11 5.01 0.40 -4.04
CA PHE A 11 5.36 -1.01 -4.26
C PHE A 11 6.82 -1.15 -4.69
N PRO A 12 7.43 -2.32 -4.45
CA PRO A 12 8.71 -2.60 -5.05
C PRO A 12 8.63 -2.48 -6.58
N PRO A 13 9.71 -2.07 -7.25
CA PRO A 13 9.65 -1.81 -8.70
C PRO A 13 9.14 -2.99 -9.53
N ASP A 14 9.56 -4.19 -9.21
CA ASP A 14 9.12 -5.37 -9.96
C ASP A 14 7.63 -5.62 -9.76
N ASP A 15 7.12 -5.40 -8.57
CA ASP A 15 5.70 -5.59 -8.28
C ASP A 15 4.87 -4.49 -8.91
N GLU A 16 5.38 -3.27 -8.94
CA GLU A 16 4.70 -2.19 -9.62
C GLU A 16 4.55 -2.50 -11.11
N LYS A 17 5.62 -3.01 -11.71
CA LYS A 17 5.60 -3.39 -13.10
C LYS A 17 4.59 -4.51 -13.34
N TRP A 18 4.58 -5.50 -12.46
CA TRP A 18 3.63 -6.60 -12.56
C TRP A 18 2.19 -6.12 -12.46
N LEU A 19 1.89 -5.21 -11.53
CA LEU A 19 0.55 -4.66 -11.40
C LEU A 19 0.12 -3.97 -12.68
N ARG A 20 1.03 -3.20 -13.27
CA ARG A 20 0.75 -2.46 -14.48
C ARG A 20 0.52 -3.39 -15.67
N GLN A 21 1.38 -4.38 -15.82
CA GLN A 21 1.28 -5.34 -16.93
C GLN A 21 0.05 -6.21 -16.81
N SER A 22 -0.34 -6.55 -15.60
CA SER A 22 -1.51 -7.39 -15.36
C SER A 22 -2.80 -6.59 -15.29
N LYS A 23 -2.70 -5.25 -15.40
CA LYS A 23 -3.86 -4.37 -15.33
C LYS A 23 -4.66 -4.57 -14.06
N ILE A 24 -3.95 -4.73 -12.95
CA ILE A 24 -4.57 -4.94 -11.66
C ILE A 24 -4.80 -3.59 -11.01
N ALA A 25 -6.06 -3.32 -10.64
CA ALA A 25 -6.40 -2.12 -9.91
C ALA A 25 -6.06 -2.32 -8.45
N VAL A 26 -5.34 -1.36 -7.88
CA VAL A 26 -4.98 -1.41 -6.48
C VAL A 26 -6.12 -0.83 -5.66
N PRO A 27 -6.69 -1.62 -4.73
CA PRO A 27 -7.80 -1.12 -3.92
C PRO A 27 -7.35 -0.03 -2.97
N ARG A 28 -8.28 0.83 -2.61
CA ARG A 28 -8.05 1.80 -1.56
C ARG A 28 -8.54 1.18 -0.26
N PHE A 29 -7.64 0.49 0.41
CA PHE A 29 -8.00 -0.28 1.60
C PHE A 29 -8.58 0.56 2.73
N TRP A 30 -8.26 1.85 2.72
CA TRP A 30 -8.71 2.77 3.77
C TRP A 30 -10.05 3.42 3.46
N GLU A 31 -10.56 3.23 2.26
CA GLU A 31 -11.77 3.92 1.87
C GLU A 31 -12.96 3.44 2.69
N GLY A 32 -13.69 4.37 3.26
CA GLY A 32 -14.80 4.04 4.11
C GLY A 32 -14.44 3.69 5.54
N HIS A 33 -13.16 3.72 5.86
CA HIS A 33 -12.69 3.40 7.22
C HIS A 33 -11.93 4.59 7.80
N GLY A 34 -11.86 4.64 9.10
CA GLY A 34 -11.10 5.68 9.76
C GLY A 34 -9.64 5.33 9.98
N GLN A 35 -9.16 4.29 9.32
CA GLN A 35 -7.80 3.79 9.52
C GLN A 35 -7.07 3.67 8.22
N VAL A 36 -5.75 3.83 8.27
CA VAL A 36 -4.86 3.66 7.14
C VAL A 36 -3.87 2.56 7.45
N PRO A 37 -3.20 1.99 6.43
CA PRO A 37 -2.23 0.91 6.68
C PRO A 37 -1.11 1.37 7.61
N LEU A 38 -0.72 0.47 8.50
CA LEU A 38 0.34 0.71 9.47
C LEU A 38 1.47 -0.28 9.25
N ALA A 39 2.66 0.07 9.74
CA ALA A 39 3.80 -0.84 9.69
C ALA A 39 3.43 -2.16 10.36
N GLY A 40 3.72 -3.25 9.68
CA GLY A 40 3.37 -4.59 10.14
C GLY A 40 2.11 -5.14 9.52
N ASP A 41 1.29 -4.29 8.91
CA ASP A 41 0.11 -4.76 8.21
C ASP A 41 0.51 -5.49 6.92
N VAL A 42 -0.34 -6.40 6.50
CA VAL A 42 -0.18 -7.10 5.23
C VAL A 42 -1.32 -6.71 4.32
N LEU A 43 -0.98 -6.27 3.12
CA LEU A 43 -1.96 -5.93 2.10
C LEU A 43 -1.92 -6.98 1.00
N ARG A 44 -3.09 -7.44 0.59
CA ARG A 44 -3.19 -8.41 -0.50
C ARG A 44 -3.74 -7.75 -1.73
N VAL A 45 -2.99 -7.84 -2.82
CA VAL A 45 -3.37 -7.23 -4.08
C VAL A 45 -3.11 -8.23 -5.19
N GLY A 46 -4.14 -8.60 -5.92
CA GLY A 46 -4.00 -9.48 -7.07
C GLY A 46 -3.41 -10.84 -6.76
N GLY A 47 -3.64 -11.36 -5.56
CA GLY A 47 -3.10 -12.65 -5.15
C GLY A 47 -1.72 -12.60 -4.55
N ARG A 48 -1.08 -11.44 -4.53
CA ARG A 48 0.21 -11.26 -3.88
C ARG A 48 0.04 -10.53 -2.56
N GLN A 49 0.97 -10.77 -1.65
CA GLN A 49 0.94 -10.13 -0.35
C GLN A 49 2.13 -9.18 -0.21
N PHE A 50 1.86 -8.07 0.46
CA PHE A 50 2.87 -7.03 0.66
C PHE A 50 2.84 -6.63 2.12
N LEU A 51 4.03 -6.49 2.69
CA LEU A 51 4.17 -6.06 4.07
C LEU A 51 4.37 -4.55 4.11
N VAL A 52 3.60 -3.89 4.95
CA VAL A 52 3.80 -2.45 5.16
C VAL A 52 5.01 -2.28 6.07
N GLN A 53 6.05 -1.64 5.53
CA GLN A 53 7.29 -1.44 6.27
C GLN A 53 7.32 -0.13 7.02
N GLY A 54 6.63 0.87 6.51
CA GLY A 54 6.61 2.16 7.17
C GLY A 54 5.80 3.17 6.40
N ARG A 55 5.72 4.37 6.93
CA ARG A 55 4.97 5.46 6.33
C ARG A 55 5.80 6.73 6.38
N ALA A 56 5.59 7.58 5.39
CA ALA A 56 6.19 8.92 5.39
C ALA A 56 5.09 9.94 5.15
N TRP A 57 5.07 10.96 5.96
CA TRP A 57 4.16 12.08 5.79
C TRP A 57 4.86 13.16 4.99
N GLU A 58 4.22 13.58 3.90
CA GLU A 58 4.76 14.62 3.03
C GLU A 58 3.70 15.69 2.84
N HIS A 59 4.16 16.89 2.56
CA HIS A 59 3.25 18.01 2.32
C HIS A 59 3.85 18.89 1.23
N ASP A 60 3.05 19.18 0.22
CA ASP A 60 3.52 19.95 -0.92
C ASP A 60 3.09 21.43 -0.85
N GLY A 61 2.62 21.87 0.29
CA GLY A 61 2.13 23.22 0.47
C GLY A 61 0.61 23.33 0.41
N GLU A 62 -0.05 22.36 -0.19
CA GLU A 62 -1.51 22.37 -0.30
C GLU A 62 -2.12 21.04 0.15
N THR A 63 -1.47 19.95 -0.17
CA THR A 63 -2.03 18.62 0.07
C THR A 63 -1.06 17.80 0.91
N SER A 64 -1.60 17.12 1.90
CA SER A 64 -0.83 16.15 2.66
C SER A 64 -0.82 14.83 1.94
N VAL A 65 0.34 14.20 1.88
CA VAL A 65 0.51 12.89 1.26
C VAL A 65 1.05 11.94 2.30
N LEU A 66 0.39 10.81 2.46
CA LEU A 66 0.89 9.72 3.29
C LEU A 66 1.40 8.64 2.34
N ARG A 67 2.69 8.45 2.33
CA ARG A 67 3.32 7.45 1.48
C ARG A 67 3.57 6.19 2.30
N VAL A 68 2.98 5.09 1.86
CA VAL A 68 3.07 3.82 2.55
C VAL A 68 4.04 2.93 1.79
N PHE A 69 5.12 2.53 2.44
CA PHE A 69 6.17 1.73 1.80
C PHE A 69 5.90 0.26 2.01
N LEU A 70 5.90 -0.48 0.91
CA LEU A 70 5.58 -1.90 0.92
C LEU A 70 6.79 -2.71 0.49
N SER A 71 6.91 -3.91 1.05
CA SER A 71 7.89 -4.88 0.59
C SER A 71 7.18 -6.14 0.16
N ALA A 72 7.82 -6.89 -0.73
CA ALA A 72 7.25 -8.15 -1.20
C ALA A 72 7.26 -9.16 -0.06
N ALA A 73 6.12 -9.76 0.18
CA ALA A 73 5.97 -10.78 1.21
C ALA A 73 5.38 -12.07 0.65
N HIS A 74 5.36 -12.19 -0.67
CA HIS A 74 4.66 -13.33 -1.29
C HIS A 74 5.31 -14.66 -0.95
N ALA A 75 6.64 -14.68 -0.93
CA ALA A 75 7.35 -15.92 -0.67
C ALA A 75 7.08 -16.42 0.74
N GLN A 76 6.96 -15.51 1.67
CA GLN A 76 6.68 -15.87 3.05
C GLN A 76 5.21 -16.18 3.26
N SER A 77 4.37 -15.55 2.48
CA SER A 77 2.94 -15.75 2.63
C SER A 77 2.51 -17.15 2.21
N ASP A 78 3.35 -17.83 1.45
CA ASP A 78 3.08 -19.22 1.10
C ASP A 78 3.25 -20.14 2.28
N THR A 79 3.91 -19.68 3.30
CA THR A 79 3.99 -20.42 4.53
C THR A 79 2.62 -20.39 5.15
N VAL A 80 2.04 -21.53 5.23
CA VAL A 80 0.66 -21.61 5.63
C VAL A 80 0.50 -21.40 7.09
N PHE A 81 -0.42 -20.56 7.40
CA PHE A 81 -0.83 -20.38 8.77
C PHE A 81 -2.28 -20.75 8.90
N GLY A 82 -2.51 -21.93 8.75
CA GLY A 82 -3.87 -22.40 8.92
C GLY A 82 -4.82 -21.89 7.91
#